data_e74d281c3011ea958263efd6e47f6a3f
#
_entry.id   e74d281c3011ea958263efd6e47f6a3f
#
_cell.length_a   1.000
_cell.length_b   1.000
_cell.length_c   1.000
_cell.angle_alpha   90.00
_cell.angle_beta   90.00
_cell.angle_gamma   90.00
#
_symmetry.space_group_name_H-M   'P 1'
#
loop_
_entity.id
_entity.type
_entity.pdbx_description
1 polymer ?
#
loop_
_entity_poly.entity_id
_entity_poly.type
_entity_poly.pdbx_seq_one_letter_code
_entity_poly.pdbx_strand_id
1 'polypeptide(L)'
;MDMDKIDVPNGYALSAGTSTIFLNSSVAYDTNADWITGANSIRFNNGDGLYDDVRTSNNGDGGGLGPVYAGYSCGSCHRNAGRTKPTLWENGGSGNYGFSSMLVYISRRNGAFFRDYGRVLHDQAIYGVKPEGKLSVTYDKQTFSFPDGETYELCKPNYTITEWYKDSIAPEDLFCTVRIPLRHVGMGQMMAIDRREIEALAAKSNYPEYGISGRCNYITEKGVTGVGLSGNKAQHLDLTVELGFSSDMGVTNSRYPEEICEGQAQINQGSMMGLSYDQLDISTADMEDVDLYMQSLGVPARRNINDPQVILGEQKFYEAKCHLCHVTTLHTQAGGSTLLNGTRLPWLGGQTIHPYSDFLLHDMGSEIMGVGLNDNYVSGLARGNEWRTTPLWGIGLQEKVNGHTYFLHDGRARNLTEAIMWHGGEGEASKNLFKQMSKEE
;
A
#
# COMPACT_ATOMS: atom_id res chain seq x y z
N MET A 1 34.96 2.54 3.14
CA MET A 1 34.41 1.26 3.57
C MET A 1 34.79 0.27 2.48
N ASP A 2 35.48 -0.78 2.85
CA ASP A 2 35.89 -1.81 1.90
C ASP A 2 34.62 -2.55 1.48
N MET A 3 34.17 -2.31 0.24
CA MET A 3 32.91 -2.84 -0.30
C MET A 3 32.97 -4.32 -0.67
N ASP A 4 34.16 -4.94 -0.50
CA ASP A 4 34.42 -6.34 -0.91
C ASP A 4 33.97 -7.41 0.10
N LYS A 5 33.42 -7.01 1.24
CA LYS A 5 32.84 -7.92 2.22
C LYS A 5 31.57 -7.35 2.79
N ILE A 6 30.44 -7.76 2.22
CA ILE A 6 29.16 -7.60 2.90
C ILE A 6 29.14 -8.64 4.04
N ASP A 7 29.45 -8.20 5.25
CA ASP A 7 29.23 -8.97 6.46
C ASP A 7 27.71 -9.11 6.64
N VAL A 8 27.19 -10.32 6.45
CA VAL A 8 25.78 -10.62 6.75
C VAL A 8 25.62 -10.55 8.27
N PRO A 9 24.90 -9.56 8.83
CA PRO A 9 24.77 -9.41 10.26
C PRO A 9 24.18 -10.66 10.91
N ASN A 10 24.62 -11.00 12.12
CA ASN A 10 23.95 -12.02 12.92
C ASN A 10 22.48 -11.70 13.06
N GLY A 11 21.61 -12.67 12.75
CA GLY A 11 20.16 -12.48 12.76
C GLY A 11 19.57 -11.86 11.50
N TYR A 12 20.33 -11.64 10.44
CA TYR A 12 19.87 -11.03 9.18
C TYR A 12 18.73 -11.81 8.48
N ALA A 13 18.57 -13.10 8.77
CA ALA A 13 17.40 -13.88 8.37
C ALA A 13 16.11 -13.39 9.03
N LEU A 14 16.22 -12.73 10.19
CA LEU A 14 15.08 -12.25 10.99
C LEU A 14 14.59 -10.90 10.43
N SER A 15 13.82 -10.94 9.33
CA SER A 15 13.31 -9.74 8.64
C SER A 15 12.63 -8.74 9.58
N ALA A 16 12.00 -9.22 10.65
CA ALA A 16 11.23 -8.42 11.60
C ALA A 16 11.44 -8.84 13.07
N GLY A 17 12.68 -9.18 13.42
CA GLY A 17 13.01 -9.61 14.78
C GLY A 17 12.16 -10.81 15.21
N THR A 18 11.55 -10.72 16.39
CA THR A 18 10.70 -11.80 16.97
C THR A 18 9.38 -12.03 16.24
N SER A 19 9.00 -11.16 15.32
CA SER A 19 7.80 -11.36 14.46
C SER A 19 8.16 -12.04 13.14
N THR A 20 9.39 -12.48 12.97
CA THR A 20 9.80 -13.21 11.77
C THR A 20 9.26 -14.62 11.79
N ILE A 21 8.65 -15.06 10.69
CA ILE A 21 8.16 -16.43 10.49
C ILE A 21 8.95 -17.12 9.39
N PHE A 22 9.27 -18.40 9.61
CA PHE A 22 10.02 -19.24 8.65
C PHE A 22 9.05 -20.03 7.77
N LEU A 23 8.17 -19.32 7.07
CA LEU A 23 7.14 -19.90 6.23
C LEU A 23 7.33 -19.51 4.77
N ASN A 24 7.26 -20.50 3.89
CA ASN A 24 7.39 -20.35 2.43
C ASN A 24 6.20 -21.04 1.73
N SER A 25 5.00 -20.52 1.99
CA SER A 25 3.74 -21.07 1.46
C SER A 25 2.80 -19.97 1.00
N SER A 26 1.64 -20.33 0.46
CA SER A 26 0.61 -19.40 0.01
C SER A 26 -0.04 -18.62 1.15
N VAL A 27 0.13 -19.04 2.41
CA VAL A 27 -0.41 -18.33 3.59
C VAL A 27 0.67 -17.53 4.34
N ALA A 28 1.83 -17.31 3.73
CA ALA A 28 2.97 -16.68 4.41
C ALA A 28 2.73 -15.21 4.80
N TYR A 29 1.78 -14.51 4.21
CA TYR A 29 1.44 -13.13 4.61
C TYR A 29 0.32 -13.08 5.63
N ASP A 30 -0.46 -14.15 5.73
CA ASP A 30 -1.67 -14.26 6.51
C ASP A 30 -1.50 -15.15 7.76
N THR A 31 -0.29 -15.32 8.20
CA THR A 31 0.07 -16.12 9.37
C THR A 31 0.54 -15.21 10.49
N ASN A 32 0.04 -15.46 11.71
CA ASN A 32 0.45 -14.70 12.88
C ASN A 32 1.94 -14.90 13.25
N ALA A 33 2.51 -13.91 13.90
CA ALA A 33 3.80 -14.06 14.56
C ALA A 33 3.72 -15.03 15.75
N ASP A 34 4.80 -15.74 16.06
CA ASP A 34 4.88 -16.80 17.08
C ASP A 34 4.53 -16.33 18.50
N TRP A 35 4.62 -15.03 18.78
CA TRP A 35 4.26 -14.48 20.08
C TRP A 35 2.74 -14.32 20.30
N ILE A 36 1.92 -14.52 19.26
CA ILE A 36 0.45 -14.58 19.38
C ILE A 36 0.07 -15.94 19.98
N THR A 37 -0.33 -15.92 21.25
CA THR A 37 -0.70 -17.12 22.02
C THR A 37 -1.88 -16.87 22.93
N GLY A 38 -2.53 -17.91 23.40
CA GLY A 38 -3.62 -17.85 24.39
C GLY A 38 -4.82 -17.01 23.91
N ALA A 39 -5.26 -16.06 24.73
CA ALA A 39 -6.42 -15.20 24.40
C ALA A 39 -6.18 -14.36 23.14
N ASN A 40 -4.93 -13.95 22.87
CA ASN A 40 -4.61 -13.20 21.67
C ASN A 40 -4.76 -14.04 20.39
N SER A 41 -4.61 -15.37 20.45
CA SER A 41 -4.87 -16.24 19.31
C SER A 41 -6.35 -16.26 18.93
N ILE A 42 -7.25 -16.19 19.93
CA ILE A 42 -8.69 -16.11 19.68
C ILE A 42 -9.03 -14.78 19.01
N ARG A 43 -8.50 -13.68 19.53
CA ARG A 43 -8.70 -12.34 18.97
C ARG A 43 -8.10 -12.21 17.56
N PHE A 44 -6.94 -12.79 17.33
CA PHE A 44 -6.34 -12.84 16.00
C PHE A 44 -7.26 -13.54 15.00
N ASN A 45 -7.78 -14.73 15.35
CA ASN A 45 -8.68 -15.48 14.47
C ASN A 45 -10.02 -14.75 14.25
N ASN A 46 -10.53 -14.04 15.26
CA ASN A 46 -11.71 -13.20 15.09
C ASN A 46 -11.42 -12.04 14.13
N GLY A 47 -10.28 -11.36 14.28
CA GLY A 47 -9.85 -10.27 13.42
C GLY A 47 -9.65 -10.72 11.97
N ASP A 48 -9.06 -11.89 11.77
CA ASP A 48 -8.89 -12.53 10.46
C ASP A 48 -10.25 -12.82 9.80
N GLY A 49 -11.17 -13.45 10.55
CA GLY A 49 -12.53 -13.72 10.09
C GLY A 49 -13.26 -12.43 9.69
N LEU A 50 -13.19 -11.38 10.52
CA LEU A 50 -13.80 -10.07 10.24
C LEU A 50 -13.17 -9.36 9.05
N TYR A 51 -11.87 -9.55 8.85
CA TYR A 51 -11.11 -8.98 7.74
C TYR A 51 -11.56 -9.58 6.39
N ASP A 52 -11.82 -10.87 6.35
CA ASP A 52 -12.27 -11.59 5.15
C ASP A 52 -13.79 -11.58 4.96
N ASP A 53 -14.56 -11.26 6.02
CA ASP A 53 -16.02 -11.31 6.00
C ASP A 53 -16.63 -10.38 4.95
N VAL A 54 -17.44 -10.97 4.08
CA VAL A 54 -18.12 -10.26 3.00
C VAL A 54 -19.29 -9.46 3.56
N ARG A 55 -19.16 -8.13 3.55
CA ARG A 55 -20.23 -7.23 3.97
C ARG A 55 -21.40 -7.26 3.00
N THR A 56 -22.58 -7.10 3.53
CA THR A 56 -23.84 -7.08 2.77
C THR A 56 -24.59 -5.78 2.98
N SER A 57 -25.60 -5.50 2.13
CA SER A 57 -26.45 -4.30 2.26
C SER A 57 -27.48 -4.39 3.41
N ASN A 58 -27.51 -5.48 4.16
CA ASN A 58 -28.41 -5.63 5.30
C ASN A 58 -27.76 -5.10 6.57
N ASN A 59 -28.52 -4.40 7.43
CA ASN A 59 -28.06 -4.03 8.75
C ASN A 59 -28.03 -5.26 9.67
N GLY A 60 -26.99 -5.41 10.48
CA GLY A 60 -26.76 -6.53 11.38
C GLY A 60 -25.41 -7.17 11.20
N ASP A 61 -25.14 -8.31 11.84
CA ASP A 61 -23.86 -9.01 11.74
C ASP A 61 -23.51 -9.29 10.27
N GLY A 62 -22.37 -8.77 9.83
CA GLY A 62 -21.90 -8.85 8.45
C GLY A 62 -22.62 -7.90 7.48
N GLY A 63 -23.45 -6.96 7.95
CA GLY A 63 -24.14 -5.94 7.16
C GLY A 63 -23.34 -4.64 6.98
N GLY A 64 -24.05 -3.58 6.58
CA GLY A 64 -23.54 -2.21 6.52
C GLY A 64 -22.83 -1.82 5.23
N LEU A 65 -22.87 -2.65 4.20
CA LEU A 65 -22.27 -2.31 2.91
C LEU A 65 -23.03 -1.19 2.19
N GLY A 66 -22.31 -0.16 1.78
CA GLY A 66 -22.84 0.86 0.90
C GLY A 66 -23.51 2.04 1.60
N PRO A 67 -24.25 2.87 0.83
CA PRO A 67 -24.95 2.57 -0.45
C PRO A 67 -24.07 2.46 -1.69
N VAL A 68 -22.91 3.11 -1.72
CA VAL A 68 -21.88 2.95 -2.75
C VAL A 68 -20.59 2.43 -2.13
N TYR A 69 -19.82 1.66 -2.87
CA TYR A 69 -18.60 1.03 -2.34
C TYR A 69 -17.61 0.68 -3.45
N ALA A 70 -16.33 0.53 -3.08
CA ALA A 70 -15.27 0.06 -3.96
C ALA A 70 -14.91 -1.41 -3.70
N GLY A 71 -15.05 -1.86 -2.45
CA GLY A 71 -14.81 -3.24 -2.02
C GLY A 71 -15.91 -3.73 -1.07
N TYR A 72 -15.97 -5.02 -0.80
CA TYR A 72 -16.99 -5.63 0.07
C TYR A 72 -16.39 -6.40 1.26
N SER A 73 -15.07 -6.46 1.35
CA SER A 73 -14.29 -6.90 2.51
C SER A 73 -12.86 -6.39 2.36
N CYS A 74 -12.07 -6.37 3.45
CA CYS A 74 -10.65 -6.06 3.34
C CYS A 74 -9.95 -7.11 2.47
N GLY A 75 -10.22 -8.39 2.69
CA GLY A 75 -9.66 -9.51 1.92
C GLY A 75 -10.07 -9.53 0.45
N SER A 76 -11.16 -8.84 0.06
CA SER A 76 -11.53 -8.71 -1.36
C SER A 76 -10.48 -7.93 -2.17
N CYS A 77 -9.82 -6.98 -1.53
CA CYS A 77 -8.74 -6.18 -2.13
C CYS A 77 -7.35 -6.63 -1.65
N HIS A 78 -7.21 -7.00 -0.38
CA HIS A 78 -5.95 -7.44 0.24
C HIS A 78 -5.88 -8.97 0.41
N ARG A 79 -6.11 -9.70 -0.64
CA ARG A 79 -6.19 -11.17 -0.61
C ARG A 79 -5.00 -11.80 0.13
N ASN A 80 -5.29 -12.66 1.14
CA ASN A 80 -4.30 -13.27 2.04
C ASN A 80 -3.36 -12.21 2.67
N ALA A 81 -3.91 -11.11 3.18
CA ALA A 81 -3.18 -9.95 3.70
C ALA A 81 -2.15 -9.34 2.72
N GLY A 82 -2.28 -9.66 1.43
CA GLY A 82 -1.39 -9.26 0.35
C GLY A 82 -2.01 -8.24 -0.60
N ARG A 83 -2.00 -8.57 -1.89
CA ARG A 83 -2.50 -7.71 -2.97
C ARG A 83 -3.36 -8.51 -3.93
N THR A 84 -4.51 -7.98 -4.32
CA THR A 84 -5.27 -8.55 -5.43
C THR A 84 -4.56 -8.31 -6.75
N LYS A 85 -4.81 -9.20 -7.69
CA LYS A 85 -4.38 -9.06 -9.08
C LYS A 85 -5.20 -7.97 -9.74
N PRO A 86 -4.58 -6.98 -10.38
CA PRO A 86 -5.31 -6.00 -11.17
C PRO A 86 -6.04 -6.73 -12.32
N THR A 87 -7.36 -6.81 -12.24
CA THR A 87 -8.19 -7.56 -13.22
C THR A 87 -8.08 -7.02 -14.64
N LEU A 88 -7.65 -5.77 -14.76
CA LEU A 88 -7.56 -5.04 -16.01
C LEU A 88 -6.51 -5.60 -16.99
N TRP A 89 -5.48 -6.28 -16.49
CA TRP A 89 -4.43 -6.86 -17.34
C TRP A 89 -4.86 -8.11 -18.09
N GLU A 90 -5.75 -8.92 -17.54
CA GLU A 90 -6.11 -10.23 -18.08
C GLU A 90 -6.85 -10.16 -19.42
N ASN A 91 -7.57 -9.07 -19.67
CA ASN A 91 -8.41 -8.87 -20.84
C ASN A 91 -7.74 -8.00 -21.93
N GLY A 92 -6.42 -8.09 -22.07
CA GLY A 92 -5.67 -7.31 -23.05
C GLY A 92 -5.49 -5.84 -22.67
N GLY A 93 -5.77 -5.49 -21.41
CA GLY A 93 -5.49 -4.18 -20.87
C GLY A 93 -6.44 -3.07 -21.28
N SER A 94 -7.66 -3.39 -21.72
CA SER A 94 -8.68 -2.38 -21.99
C SER A 94 -10.09 -2.89 -21.70
N GLY A 95 -10.96 -2.01 -21.26
CA GLY A 95 -12.36 -2.31 -21.03
C GLY A 95 -12.96 -1.62 -19.81
N ASN A 96 -14.28 -1.75 -19.69
CA ASN A 96 -15.04 -1.33 -18.52
C ASN A 96 -15.29 -2.54 -17.64
N TYR A 97 -15.01 -2.42 -16.37
CA TYR A 97 -15.13 -3.51 -15.41
C TYR A 97 -16.08 -3.10 -14.28
N GLY A 98 -16.93 -4.05 -13.87
CA GLY A 98 -17.87 -3.81 -12.79
C GLY A 98 -17.17 -3.61 -11.45
N PHE A 99 -16.17 -4.43 -11.16
CA PHE A 99 -15.35 -4.35 -9.94
C PHE A 99 -13.88 -4.33 -10.36
N SER A 100 -13.20 -3.24 -10.03
CA SER A 100 -11.82 -3.04 -10.49
C SER A 100 -10.76 -3.68 -9.57
N SER A 101 -11.12 -4.03 -8.33
CA SER A 101 -10.17 -4.41 -7.25
C SER A 101 -9.12 -3.33 -6.98
N MET A 102 -9.43 -2.09 -7.33
CA MET A 102 -8.54 -0.94 -7.21
C MET A 102 -9.30 0.25 -6.65
N LEU A 103 -8.65 1.02 -5.80
CA LEU A 103 -9.19 2.29 -5.35
C LEU A 103 -8.96 3.36 -6.41
N VAL A 104 -10.02 4.01 -6.83
CA VAL A 104 -10.00 5.09 -7.82
C VAL A 104 -10.08 6.42 -7.09
N TYR A 105 -8.95 7.13 -7.01
CA TYR A 105 -8.91 8.46 -6.42
C TYR A 105 -9.16 9.51 -7.48
N ILE A 106 -10.03 10.47 -7.18
CA ILE A 106 -10.31 11.60 -8.05
C ILE A 106 -10.18 12.93 -7.31
N SER A 107 -9.71 13.95 -8.00
CA SER A 107 -9.68 15.31 -7.52
C SER A 107 -9.70 16.31 -8.68
N ARG A 108 -10.03 17.56 -8.39
CA ARG A 108 -9.77 18.66 -9.30
C ARG A 108 -8.26 18.85 -9.47
N ARG A 109 -7.84 19.49 -10.56
CA ARG A 109 -6.42 19.78 -10.82
C ARG A 109 -5.75 20.66 -9.74
N ASN A 110 -6.51 21.41 -8.98
CA ASN A 110 -6.01 22.16 -7.83
C ASN A 110 -6.00 21.37 -6.51
N GLY A 111 -6.31 20.08 -6.54
CA GLY A 111 -6.36 19.19 -5.37
C GLY A 111 -7.69 19.22 -4.59
N ALA A 112 -8.64 20.06 -4.96
CA ALA A 112 -9.95 20.09 -4.30
C ALA A 112 -10.81 18.88 -4.68
N PHE A 113 -11.67 18.45 -3.76
CA PHE A 113 -12.59 17.33 -4.01
C PHE A 113 -13.79 17.77 -4.87
N PHE A 114 -14.36 16.81 -5.55
CA PHE A 114 -15.65 16.98 -6.18
C PHE A 114 -16.75 16.73 -5.14
N ARG A 115 -17.61 17.73 -4.93
CA ARG A 115 -18.64 17.69 -3.90
C ARG A 115 -19.54 16.46 -3.95
N ASP A 116 -19.84 15.98 -5.15
CA ASP A 116 -20.81 14.90 -5.36
C ASP A 116 -20.19 13.50 -5.41
N TYR A 117 -18.84 13.40 -5.31
CA TYR A 117 -18.10 12.14 -5.46
C TYR A 117 -17.08 11.88 -4.33
N GLY A 118 -16.78 12.88 -3.51
CA GLY A 118 -15.75 12.76 -2.49
C GLY A 118 -14.34 12.59 -3.05
N ARG A 119 -13.52 11.79 -2.39
CA ARG A 119 -12.12 11.51 -2.72
C ARG A 119 -11.94 10.22 -3.48
N VAL A 120 -12.68 9.19 -3.11
CA VAL A 120 -12.67 7.86 -3.73
C VAL A 120 -13.93 7.73 -4.57
N LEU A 121 -13.77 7.35 -5.82
CA LEU A 121 -14.89 7.05 -6.71
C LEU A 121 -15.32 5.59 -6.47
N HIS A 122 -16.59 5.37 -6.16
CA HIS A 122 -17.15 4.04 -5.93
C HIS A 122 -17.77 3.49 -7.22
N ASP A 123 -17.23 2.40 -7.71
CA ASP A 123 -17.67 1.75 -8.96
C ASP A 123 -18.72 0.65 -8.73
N GLN A 124 -19.13 0.47 -7.46
CA GLN A 124 -20.17 -0.46 -7.01
C GLN A 124 -21.25 0.28 -6.21
N ALA A 125 -22.44 -0.32 -6.16
CA ALA A 125 -23.54 0.16 -5.34
C ALA A 125 -24.45 -1.00 -4.93
N ILE A 126 -25.20 -0.84 -3.83
CA ILE A 126 -26.27 -1.78 -3.45
C ILE A 126 -27.42 -1.73 -4.45
N TYR A 127 -28.31 -2.73 -4.35
CA TYR A 127 -29.48 -2.80 -5.22
C TYR A 127 -30.34 -1.52 -5.16
N GLY A 128 -30.67 -0.98 -6.32
CA GLY A 128 -31.50 0.24 -6.45
C GLY A 128 -30.72 1.55 -6.38
N VAL A 129 -29.43 1.53 -6.07
CA VAL A 129 -28.54 2.68 -6.09
C VAL A 129 -27.61 2.62 -7.30
N LYS A 130 -27.26 3.74 -7.89
CA LYS A 130 -26.30 3.79 -9.00
C LYS A 130 -24.88 3.95 -8.43
N PRO A 131 -23.90 3.21 -8.96
CA PRO A 131 -22.51 3.50 -8.71
C PRO A 131 -22.13 4.90 -9.20
N GLU A 132 -21.06 5.47 -8.67
CA GLU A 132 -20.65 6.83 -8.99
C GLU A 132 -20.04 6.98 -10.38
N GLY A 133 -19.43 5.95 -10.87
CA GLY A 133 -18.85 5.86 -12.22
C GLY A 133 -18.24 4.50 -12.46
N LYS A 134 -17.69 4.31 -13.64
CA LYS A 134 -16.96 3.09 -14.00
C LYS A 134 -15.58 3.43 -14.48
N LEU A 135 -14.57 2.73 -13.93
CA LEU A 135 -13.20 2.84 -14.38
C LEU A 135 -13.02 2.11 -15.71
N SER A 136 -12.41 2.79 -16.66
CA SER A 136 -11.85 2.18 -17.88
C SER A 136 -10.36 2.46 -17.94
N VAL A 137 -9.57 1.50 -18.40
CA VAL A 137 -8.12 1.67 -18.54
C VAL A 137 -7.66 1.19 -19.92
N THR A 138 -6.71 1.93 -20.48
CA THR A 138 -5.93 1.52 -21.66
C THR A 138 -4.44 1.62 -21.31
N TYR A 139 -3.58 0.94 -22.07
CA TYR A 139 -2.15 0.93 -21.80
C TYR A 139 -1.37 1.35 -23.03
N ASP A 140 -0.52 2.37 -22.86
CA ASP A 140 0.51 2.73 -23.83
C ASP A 140 1.74 1.89 -23.54
N LYS A 141 2.14 1.08 -24.52
CA LYS A 141 3.29 0.18 -24.42
C LYS A 141 4.49 0.76 -25.15
N GLN A 142 5.61 0.79 -24.47
CA GLN A 142 6.89 1.23 -25.04
C GLN A 142 7.95 0.17 -24.81
N THR A 143 8.67 -0.18 -25.87
CA THR A 143 9.79 -1.13 -25.82
C THR A 143 11.10 -0.36 -25.70
N PHE A 144 11.94 -0.80 -24.79
CA PHE A 144 13.28 -0.28 -24.51
C PHE A 144 14.29 -1.42 -24.61
N SER A 145 15.59 -1.06 -24.66
CA SER A 145 16.66 -2.05 -24.72
C SER A 145 17.67 -1.86 -23.60
N PHE A 146 18.21 -2.96 -23.11
CA PHE A 146 19.44 -3.00 -22.32
C PHE A 146 20.67 -2.83 -23.24
N PRO A 147 21.86 -2.50 -22.69
CA PRO A 147 23.08 -2.35 -23.48
C PRO A 147 23.51 -3.61 -24.26
N ASP A 148 23.15 -4.80 -23.77
CA ASP A 148 23.40 -6.11 -24.40
C ASP A 148 22.43 -6.43 -25.56
N GLY A 149 21.43 -5.58 -25.80
CA GLY A 149 20.42 -5.73 -26.84
C GLY A 149 19.16 -6.48 -26.41
N GLU A 150 19.08 -7.01 -25.18
CA GLU A 150 17.81 -7.50 -24.64
C GLU A 150 16.79 -6.36 -24.54
N THR A 151 15.52 -6.70 -24.65
CA THR A 151 14.45 -5.71 -24.60
C THR A 151 13.56 -5.90 -23.38
N TYR A 152 13.01 -4.82 -22.88
CA TYR A 152 11.93 -4.81 -21.90
C TYR A 152 10.82 -3.85 -22.35
N GLU A 153 9.63 -4.08 -21.87
CA GLU A 153 8.46 -3.27 -22.19
C GLU A 153 7.93 -2.58 -20.93
N LEU A 154 7.65 -1.30 -21.03
CA LEU A 154 6.93 -0.56 -19.99
C LEU A 154 5.52 -0.24 -20.49
N CYS A 155 4.54 -0.44 -19.62
CA CYS A 155 3.13 -0.25 -19.92
C CYS A 155 2.57 0.89 -19.05
N LYS A 156 2.31 2.04 -19.66
CA LYS A 156 1.74 3.21 -18.98
C LYS A 156 0.21 3.10 -19.01
N PRO A 157 -0.47 3.07 -17.84
CA PRO A 157 -1.93 3.08 -17.81
C PRO A 157 -2.48 4.48 -18.08
N ASN A 158 -3.60 4.53 -18.82
CA ASN A 158 -4.43 5.71 -19.00
C ASN A 158 -5.81 5.42 -18.45
N TYR A 159 -6.24 6.18 -17.47
CA TYR A 159 -7.49 6.00 -16.75
C TYR A 159 -8.57 6.93 -17.30
N THR A 160 -9.75 6.38 -17.50
CA THR A 160 -10.94 7.14 -17.91
C THR A 160 -12.12 6.71 -17.06
N ILE A 161 -12.90 7.67 -16.60
CA ILE A 161 -14.14 7.38 -15.89
C ILE A 161 -15.31 7.52 -16.87
N THR A 162 -16.14 6.51 -16.90
CA THR A 162 -17.35 6.43 -17.71
C THR A 162 -18.58 6.22 -16.83
N GLU A 163 -19.78 6.31 -17.41
CA GLU A 163 -21.05 6.05 -16.71
C GLU A 163 -21.21 6.87 -15.40
N TRP A 164 -20.81 8.13 -15.43
CA TRP A 164 -20.94 9.02 -14.28
C TRP A 164 -22.37 9.03 -13.71
N TYR A 165 -22.48 9.01 -12.38
CA TYR A 165 -23.79 9.11 -11.70
C TYR A 165 -24.51 10.41 -12.01
N LYS A 166 -23.78 11.52 -12.01
CA LYS A 166 -24.22 12.87 -12.37
C LYS A 166 -23.52 13.34 -13.64
N ASP A 167 -23.43 14.65 -13.80
CA ASP A 167 -22.72 15.27 -14.91
C ASP A 167 -21.27 14.76 -14.99
N SER A 168 -20.84 14.45 -16.19
CA SER A 168 -19.46 14.05 -16.43
C SER A 168 -18.49 15.17 -16.10
N ILE A 169 -17.37 14.81 -15.46
CA ILE A 169 -16.29 15.76 -15.19
C ILE A 169 -15.41 15.83 -16.44
N ALA A 170 -15.15 17.05 -16.91
CA ALA A 170 -14.30 17.25 -18.07
C ALA A 170 -12.86 16.74 -17.78
N PRO A 171 -12.21 16.03 -18.72
CA PRO A 171 -10.87 15.48 -18.51
C PRO A 171 -9.82 16.54 -18.12
N GLU A 172 -9.98 17.76 -18.60
CA GLU A 172 -9.11 18.88 -18.25
C GLU A 172 -9.25 19.34 -16.78
N ASP A 173 -10.36 19.03 -16.11
CA ASP A 173 -10.60 19.38 -14.71
C ASP A 173 -10.32 18.20 -13.76
N LEU A 174 -10.13 17.00 -14.29
CA LEU A 174 -10.01 15.75 -13.53
C LEU A 174 -8.57 15.31 -13.39
N PHE A 175 -8.14 15.08 -12.16
CA PHE A 175 -7.07 14.12 -11.87
C PHE A 175 -7.70 12.81 -11.40
N CYS A 176 -7.28 11.73 -12.03
CA CYS A 176 -7.68 10.37 -11.70
C CYS A 176 -6.43 9.52 -11.53
N THR A 177 -6.31 8.86 -10.40
CA THR A 177 -5.26 7.88 -10.11
C THR A 177 -5.87 6.62 -9.53
N VAL A 178 -5.20 5.51 -9.77
CA VAL A 178 -5.64 4.20 -9.30
C VAL A 178 -4.60 3.64 -8.37
N ARG A 179 -5.04 2.99 -7.30
CA ARG A 179 -4.15 2.33 -6.35
C ARG A 179 -4.61 0.92 -6.08
N ILE A 180 -3.70 -0.02 -6.26
CA ILE A 180 -3.88 -1.38 -5.80
C ILE A 180 -3.42 -1.48 -4.35
N PRO A 181 -4.00 -2.38 -3.56
CA PRO A 181 -3.72 -2.50 -2.13
C PRO A 181 -2.24 -2.77 -1.85
N LEU A 182 -1.75 -2.28 -0.73
CA LEU A 182 -0.44 -2.62 -0.19
C LEU A 182 -0.51 -3.94 0.58
N ARG A 183 0.61 -4.65 0.67
CA ARG A 183 0.70 -5.82 1.55
C ARG A 183 0.68 -5.38 3.00
N HIS A 184 0.01 -6.13 3.87
CA HIS A 184 -0.04 -5.86 5.30
C HIS A 184 1.13 -6.48 6.09
N VAL A 185 2.00 -7.21 5.41
CA VAL A 185 3.22 -7.77 6.01
C VAL A 185 4.04 -6.68 6.70
N GLY A 186 4.27 -6.86 7.99
CA GLY A 186 5.09 -5.95 8.78
C GLY A 186 4.40 -4.67 9.27
N MET A 187 3.07 -4.58 9.21
CA MET A 187 2.33 -3.39 9.68
C MET A 187 2.61 -3.09 11.15
N GLY A 188 2.63 -4.10 12.02
CA GLY A 188 2.94 -3.90 13.44
C GLY A 188 4.35 -3.36 13.67
N GLN A 189 5.35 -3.89 12.96
CA GLN A 189 6.72 -3.36 13.02
C GLN A 189 6.80 -1.94 12.51
N MET A 190 6.12 -1.64 11.40
CA MET A 190 6.06 -0.29 10.84
C MET A 190 5.45 0.69 11.85
N MET A 191 4.37 0.32 12.54
CA MET A 191 3.78 1.15 13.59
C MET A 191 4.72 1.34 14.79
N ALA A 192 5.57 0.35 15.08
CA ALA A 192 6.53 0.37 16.17
C ALA A 192 7.87 1.08 15.85
N ILE A 193 8.15 1.46 14.61
CA ILE A 193 9.40 2.16 14.24
C ILE A 193 9.60 3.42 15.09
N ASP A 194 10.81 3.64 15.55
CA ASP A 194 11.19 4.90 16.20
C ASP A 194 11.18 6.03 15.16
N ARG A 195 10.21 6.93 15.26
CA ARG A 195 10.03 8.05 14.33
C ARG A 195 11.24 8.96 14.24
N ARG A 196 12.03 9.05 15.33
CA ARG A 196 13.29 9.83 15.38
C ARG A 196 14.34 9.25 14.44
N GLU A 197 14.33 7.93 14.22
CA GLU A 197 15.22 7.29 13.24
C GLU A 197 14.86 7.70 11.82
N ILE A 198 13.56 7.76 11.49
CA ILE A 198 13.09 8.24 10.19
C ILE A 198 13.44 9.73 9.97
N GLU A 199 13.26 10.57 10.98
CA GLU A 199 13.68 11.98 10.94
C GLU A 199 15.19 12.13 10.75
N ALA A 200 15.99 11.28 11.42
CA ALA A 200 17.44 11.25 11.27
C ALA A 200 17.87 10.78 9.86
N LEU A 201 17.13 9.85 9.25
CA LEU A 201 17.34 9.45 7.87
C LEU A 201 17.01 10.60 6.91
N ALA A 202 15.89 11.28 7.10
CA ALA A 202 15.53 12.45 6.29
C ALA A 202 16.60 13.56 6.36
N ALA A 203 17.14 13.82 7.56
CA ALA A 203 18.21 14.81 7.75
C ALA A 203 19.52 14.43 7.02
N LYS A 204 19.75 13.14 6.77
CA LYS A 204 20.94 12.62 6.07
C LYS A 204 20.69 12.34 4.59
N SER A 205 19.44 12.21 4.16
CA SER A 205 19.07 11.87 2.79
C SER A 205 19.34 13.05 1.86
N ASN A 206 20.61 13.24 1.53
CA ASN A 206 21.08 14.24 0.58
C ASN A 206 22.32 13.71 -0.14
N TYR A 207 22.08 13.11 -1.31
CA TYR A 207 23.10 12.51 -2.16
C TYR A 207 23.09 13.19 -3.53
N PRO A 208 23.63 14.41 -3.62
CA PRO A 208 23.53 15.23 -4.85
C PRO A 208 24.17 14.57 -6.07
N GLU A 209 25.16 13.71 -5.88
CA GLU A 209 25.80 12.94 -6.94
C GLU A 209 24.86 11.92 -7.61
N TYR A 210 23.78 11.53 -6.91
CA TYR A 210 22.72 10.63 -7.43
C TYR A 210 21.37 11.35 -7.58
N GLY A 211 21.28 12.62 -7.18
CA GLY A 211 20.04 13.39 -7.21
C GLY A 211 18.98 12.94 -6.17
N ILE A 212 19.43 12.29 -5.08
CA ILE A 212 18.53 11.73 -4.05
C ILE A 212 18.40 12.69 -2.87
N SER A 213 17.15 12.95 -2.44
CA SER A 213 16.81 13.80 -1.29
C SER A 213 15.47 13.38 -0.69
N GLY A 214 15.47 12.42 0.24
CA GLY A 214 14.26 11.96 0.92
C GLY A 214 13.76 12.94 2.00
N ARG A 215 12.45 13.01 2.20
CA ARG A 215 11.84 13.84 3.26
C ARG A 215 10.69 13.15 3.97
N CYS A 216 10.44 13.50 5.24
CA CYS A 216 9.26 13.05 5.97
C CYS A 216 7.97 13.68 5.41
N ASN A 217 6.87 12.91 5.44
CA ASN A 217 5.53 13.47 5.34
C ASN A 217 5.01 13.74 6.76
N TYR A 218 4.93 15.00 7.16
CA TYR A 218 4.34 15.38 8.45
C TYR A 218 2.84 15.51 8.29
N ILE A 219 2.11 14.72 9.07
CA ILE A 219 0.65 14.62 9.03
C ILE A 219 0.06 15.08 10.35
N THR A 220 -1.09 15.75 10.28
CA THR A 220 -1.91 16.07 11.46
C THR A 220 -3.21 15.29 11.37
N GLU A 221 -3.38 14.33 12.28
CA GLU A 221 -4.59 13.52 12.41
C GLU A 221 -5.12 13.65 13.84
N LYS A 222 -6.41 13.95 13.99
CA LYS A 222 -7.08 14.12 15.30
C LYS A 222 -6.32 15.03 16.28
N GLY A 223 -5.71 16.10 15.77
CA GLY A 223 -4.96 17.07 16.56
C GLY A 223 -3.53 16.62 16.95
N VAL A 224 -3.08 15.45 16.51
CA VAL A 224 -1.70 14.97 16.70
C VAL A 224 -0.94 15.16 15.41
N THR A 225 0.23 15.81 15.49
CA THR A 225 1.15 15.98 14.36
C THR A 225 2.34 15.05 14.54
N GLY A 226 2.71 14.33 13.49
CA GLY A 226 3.84 13.41 13.49
C GLY A 226 4.25 12.98 12.10
N VAL A 227 5.27 12.11 12.04
CA VAL A 227 5.74 11.51 10.80
C VAL A 227 4.79 10.40 10.38
N GLY A 228 4.17 10.54 9.21
CA GLY A 228 3.36 9.50 8.61
C GLY A 228 4.23 8.35 8.10
N LEU A 229 3.75 7.12 8.21
CA LEU A 229 4.42 5.93 7.70
C LEU A 229 3.52 5.05 6.83
N SER A 230 2.20 5.02 7.07
CA SER A 230 1.31 4.14 6.32
C SER A 230 0.78 4.79 5.03
N GLY A 231 0.26 3.96 4.13
CA GLY A 231 -0.18 4.36 2.80
C GLY A 231 0.95 4.60 1.79
N ASN A 232 0.58 4.75 0.52
CA ASN A 232 1.54 4.91 -0.58
C ASN A 232 2.37 6.20 -0.52
N LYS A 233 1.86 7.21 0.18
CA LYS A 233 2.49 8.54 0.31
C LYS A 233 2.80 8.90 1.77
N ALA A 234 2.93 7.91 2.66
CA ALA A 234 3.13 8.13 4.10
C ALA A 234 2.09 9.11 4.65
N GLN A 235 0.82 8.95 4.25
CA GLN A 235 -0.22 9.93 4.53
C GLN A 235 -1.00 9.70 5.83
N HIS A 236 -0.65 8.67 6.63
CA HIS A 236 -1.31 8.36 7.90
C HIS A 236 -0.29 8.12 9.01
N LEU A 237 -0.65 8.55 10.24
CA LEU A 237 0.18 8.37 11.43
C LEU A 237 0.11 6.95 11.98
N ASP A 238 -1.07 6.34 11.89
CA ASP A 238 -1.38 5.00 12.40
C ASP A 238 -2.37 4.27 11.48
N LEU A 239 -2.85 3.11 11.89
CA LEU A 239 -3.78 2.29 11.12
C LEU A 239 -5.25 2.72 11.26
N THR A 240 -5.56 3.74 12.05
CA THR A 240 -6.95 4.13 12.35
C THR A 240 -7.78 4.39 11.08
N VAL A 241 -7.18 5.06 10.10
CA VAL A 241 -7.87 5.37 8.82
C VAL A 241 -8.04 4.11 7.99
N GLU A 242 -7.02 3.25 7.94
CA GLU A 242 -7.03 2.00 7.17
C GLU A 242 -8.04 0.99 7.74
N LEU A 243 -8.20 0.97 9.08
CA LEU A 243 -9.18 0.14 9.77
C LEU A 243 -10.61 0.70 9.71
N GLY A 244 -10.78 1.88 9.13
CA GLY A 244 -12.05 2.59 9.18
C GLY A 244 -13.17 1.98 8.36
N PHE A 245 -12.91 1.16 7.35
CA PHE A 245 -13.87 0.52 6.43
C PHE A 245 -14.80 1.47 5.67
N SER A 246 -14.98 2.69 6.16
CA SER A 246 -16.03 3.59 5.70
C SER A 246 -15.78 4.18 4.32
N SER A 247 -14.52 4.48 3.98
CA SER A 247 -14.19 5.06 2.67
C SER A 247 -14.32 4.07 1.51
N ASP A 248 -14.15 2.78 1.77
CA ASP A 248 -14.05 1.77 0.73
C ASP A 248 -15.33 0.92 0.62
N MET A 249 -16.04 0.77 1.74
CA MET A 249 -17.20 -0.12 1.85
C MET A 249 -18.47 0.59 2.33
N GLY A 250 -18.38 1.81 2.86
CA GLY A 250 -19.49 2.51 3.48
C GLY A 250 -19.87 1.98 4.87
N VAL A 251 -19.04 1.14 5.48
CA VAL A 251 -19.30 0.51 6.79
C VAL A 251 -18.98 1.49 7.92
N THR A 252 -19.96 1.77 8.77
CA THR A 252 -19.83 2.70 9.91
C THR A 252 -19.27 2.05 11.15
N ASN A 253 -18.52 2.82 11.94
CA ASN A 253 -17.89 2.36 13.17
C ASN A 253 -17.66 3.53 14.14
N SER A 254 -17.15 3.26 15.36
CA SER A 254 -16.91 4.29 16.37
C SER A 254 -15.89 5.37 15.98
N ARG A 255 -15.03 5.09 15.00
CA ARG A 255 -14.05 6.06 14.47
C ARG A 255 -14.64 6.90 13.35
N TYR A 256 -15.50 6.30 12.55
CA TYR A 256 -16.20 6.87 11.42
C TYR A 256 -17.69 6.52 11.53
N PRO A 257 -18.44 7.25 12.39
CA PRO A 257 -19.84 6.94 12.67
C PRO A 257 -20.79 7.35 11.54
N GLU A 258 -20.27 8.12 10.58
CA GLU A 258 -21.00 8.54 9.39
C GLU A 258 -20.38 7.85 8.17
N GLU A 259 -21.19 7.49 7.21
CA GLU A 259 -20.68 7.01 5.92
C GLU A 259 -19.88 8.12 5.26
N ILE A 260 -18.61 7.84 4.94
CA ILE A 260 -17.72 8.82 4.31
C ILE A 260 -18.02 8.92 2.82
N CYS A 261 -19.20 9.35 2.53
CA CYS A 261 -19.61 9.74 1.20
C CYS A 261 -19.82 11.28 1.19
N GLU A 262 -18.89 12.04 1.77
CA GLU A 262 -19.02 13.49 1.91
C GLU A 262 -19.41 14.13 0.59
N GLY A 263 -20.63 14.72 0.56
CA GLY A 263 -21.16 15.35 -0.62
C GLY A 263 -21.70 14.42 -1.70
N GLN A 264 -21.68 13.12 -1.51
CA GLN A 264 -22.21 12.15 -2.47
C GLN A 264 -23.74 12.09 -2.40
N ALA A 265 -24.40 12.34 -3.53
CA ALA A 265 -25.86 12.34 -3.59
C ALA A 265 -26.48 10.95 -3.34
N GLN A 266 -25.72 9.90 -3.53
CA GLN A 266 -26.15 8.51 -3.33
C GLN A 266 -26.49 8.19 -1.89
N ILE A 267 -25.89 8.87 -0.91
CA ILE A 267 -26.23 8.70 0.51
C ILE A 267 -27.70 9.01 0.76
N ASN A 268 -28.24 10.04 0.11
CA ASN A 268 -29.65 10.38 0.21
C ASN A 268 -30.55 9.33 -0.43
N GLN A 269 -30.06 8.64 -1.48
CA GLN A 269 -30.77 7.52 -2.11
C GLN A 269 -30.80 6.31 -1.19
N GLY A 270 -29.69 6.01 -0.51
CA GLY A 270 -29.64 4.95 0.49
C GLY A 270 -30.64 5.19 1.63
N SER A 271 -30.67 6.41 2.21
CA SER A 271 -31.65 6.81 3.22
C SER A 271 -33.09 6.68 2.74
N MET A 272 -33.36 7.07 1.49
CA MET A 272 -34.69 6.92 0.88
C MET A 272 -35.13 5.46 0.72
N MET A 273 -34.18 4.52 0.68
CA MET A 273 -34.46 3.08 0.64
C MET A 273 -34.70 2.47 2.04
N GLY A 274 -34.77 3.30 3.09
CA GLY A 274 -34.98 2.85 4.45
C GLY A 274 -33.74 2.25 5.12
N LEU A 275 -32.57 2.48 4.58
CA LEU A 275 -31.32 2.15 5.24
C LEU A 275 -31.13 3.06 6.46
N SER A 276 -30.81 2.48 7.60
CA SER A 276 -30.57 3.23 8.83
C SER A 276 -29.09 3.54 8.99
N TYR A 277 -28.78 4.80 9.15
CA TYR A 277 -27.43 5.28 9.48
C TYR A 277 -27.22 5.42 11.00
N ASP A 278 -28.22 5.09 11.81
CA ASP A 278 -28.23 5.34 13.24
C ASP A 278 -27.51 4.23 14.05
N GLN A 279 -27.19 3.12 13.43
CA GLN A 279 -26.50 1.99 14.06
C GLN A 279 -25.15 1.74 13.42
N LEU A 280 -24.11 1.63 14.24
CA LEU A 280 -22.78 1.30 13.76
C LEU A 280 -22.75 -0.16 13.26
N ASP A 281 -22.18 -0.36 12.08
CA ASP A 281 -22.15 -1.66 11.39
C ASP A 281 -21.09 -2.60 11.94
N ILE A 282 -20.05 -2.04 12.59
CA ILE A 282 -19.01 -2.82 13.25
C ILE A 282 -18.73 -2.30 14.65
N SER A 283 -18.65 -3.18 15.62
CA SER A 283 -18.35 -2.81 17.00
C SER A 283 -16.91 -2.36 17.19
N THR A 284 -16.65 -1.55 18.24
CA THR A 284 -15.29 -1.15 18.58
C THR A 284 -14.41 -2.36 18.93
N ALA A 285 -14.97 -3.39 19.57
CA ALA A 285 -14.23 -4.59 19.92
C ALA A 285 -13.80 -5.37 18.68
N ASP A 286 -14.65 -5.46 17.68
CA ASP A 286 -14.33 -6.10 16.40
C ASP A 286 -13.25 -5.34 15.64
N MET A 287 -13.31 -4.01 15.62
CA MET A 287 -12.23 -3.19 15.05
C MET A 287 -10.88 -3.41 15.76
N GLU A 288 -10.91 -3.58 17.09
CA GLU A 288 -9.69 -3.86 17.87
C GLU A 288 -9.12 -5.25 17.58
N ASP A 289 -9.97 -6.23 17.26
CA ASP A 289 -9.52 -7.56 16.85
C ASP A 289 -8.91 -7.54 15.45
N VAL A 290 -9.48 -6.77 14.51
CA VAL A 290 -8.88 -6.53 13.19
C VAL A 290 -7.54 -5.79 13.33
N ASP A 291 -7.44 -4.79 14.21
CA ASP A 291 -6.19 -4.07 14.48
C ASP A 291 -5.11 -5.02 15.04
N LEU A 292 -5.48 -5.88 15.99
CA LEU A 292 -4.56 -6.90 16.52
C LEU A 292 -4.12 -7.86 15.40
N TYR A 293 -5.05 -8.35 14.57
CA TYR A 293 -4.75 -9.18 13.42
C TYR A 293 -3.71 -8.52 12.52
N MET A 294 -3.97 -7.32 12.02
CA MET A 294 -3.06 -6.61 11.10
C MET A 294 -1.69 -6.33 11.71
N GLN A 295 -1.62 -5.94 13.01
CA GLN A 295 -0.36 -5.62 13.66
C GLN A 295 0.44 -6.85 14.10
N SER A 296 -0.16 -8.02 14.13
CA SER A 296 0.47 -9.27 14.54
C SER A 296 0.76 -10.27 13.43
N LEU A 297 0.51 -9.90 12.18
CA LEU A 297 0.94 -10.67 11.02
C LEU A 297 2.45 -10.88 11.05
N GLY A 298 2.89 -12.13 10.87
CA GLY A 298 4.29 -12.47 10.81
C GLY A 298 4.95 -11.98 9.51
N VAL A 299 6.22 -11.65 9.60
CA VAL A 299 6.99 -11.24 8.44
C VAL A 299 7.84 -12.42 7.97
N PRO A 300 7.70 -12.85 6.71
CA PRO A 300 8.51 -13.95 6.20
C PRO A 300 10.00 -13.67 6.33
N ALA A 301 10.74 -14.66 6.81
CA ALA A 301 12.20 -14.62 6.93
C ALA A 301 12.85 -14.33 5.57
N ARG A 302 13.98 -13.63 5.58
CA ARG A 302 14.85 -13.56 4.42
C ARG A 302 15.38 -14.96 4.12
N ARG A 303 15.18 -15.42 2.90
CA ARG A 303 15.48 -16.79 2.47
C ARG A 303 16.87 -16.89 1.88
N ASN A 304 17.47 -18.07 2.00
CA ASN A 304 18.72 -18.46 1.32
C ASN A 304 19.88 -17.48 1.56
N ILE A 305 19.99 -16.90 2.75
CA ILE A 305 20.97 -15.85 3.08
C ILE A 305 22.43 -16.25 2.83
N ASN A 306 22.74 -17.54 2.80
CA ASN A 306 24.08 -18.08 2.55
C ASN A 306 24.28 -18.55 1.08
N ASP A 307 23.27 -18.37 0.23
CA ASP A 307 23.38 -18.68 -1.19
C ASP A 307 24.28 -17.66 -1.88
N PRO A 308 25.33 -18.08 -2.61
CA PRO A 308 26.22 -17.15 -3.29
C PRO A 308 25.50 -16.18 -4.24
N GLN A 309 24.42 -16.61 -4.88
CA GLN A 309 23.63 -15.75 -5.76
C GLN A 309 22.87 -14.68 -4.96
N VAL A 310 22.34 -15.02 -3.78
CA VAL A 310 21.68 -14.05 -2.89
C VAL A 310 22.68 -13.02 -2.35
N ILE A 311 23.89 -13.47 -2.00
CA ILE A 311 24.97 -12.59 -1.55
C ILE A 311 25.41 -11.65 -2.68
N LEU A 312 25.59 -12.17 -3.90
CA LEU A 312 25.90 -11.35 -5.07
C LEU A 312 24.77 -10.33 -5.36
N GLY A 313 23.52 -10.76 -5.29
CA GLY A 313 22.38 -9.85 -5.46
C GLY A 313 22.34 -8.71 -4.45
N GLU A 314 22.68 -8.99 -3.18
CA GLU A 314 22.86 -7.94 -2.17
C GLU A 314 23.97 -6.96 -2.56
N GLN A 315 25.10 -7.47 -3.01
CA GLN A 315 26.21 -6.64 -3.50
C GLN A 315 25.77 -5.72 -4.63
N LYS A 316 25.07 -6.28 -5.63
CA LYS A 316 24.55 -5.53 -6.77
C LYS A 316 23.50 -4.48 -6.35
N PHE A 317 22.69 -4.78 -5.35
CA PHE A 317 21.76 -3.83 -4.75
C PHE A 317 22.48 -2.59 -4.16
N TYR A 318 23.61 -2.80 -3.48
CA TYR A 318 24.45 -1.70 -2.98
C TYR A 318 25.20 -0.97 -4.11
N GLU A 319 25.73 -1.70 -5.08
CA GLU A 319 26.41 -1.12 -6.25
C GLU A 319 25.47 -0.21 -7.05
N ALA A 320 24.23 -0.65 -7.26
CA ALA A 320 23.18 0.14 -7.90
C ALA A 320 22.62 1.28 -7.02
N LYS A 321 23.11 1.45 -5.78
CA LYS A 321 22.67 2.52 -4.85
C LYS A 321 21.22 2.42 -4.40
N CYS A 322 20.57 1.27 -4.59
CA CYS A 322 19.18 1.04 -4.15
C CYS A 322 19.01 1.24 -2.63
N HIS A 323 20.04 0.91 -1.85
CA HIS A 323 20.07 1.04 -0.38
C HIS A 323 19.99 2.50 0.11
N LEU A 324 20.16 3.51 -0.75
CA LEU A 324 20.04 4.92 -0.35
C LEU A 324 18.61 5.34 -0.02
N CYS A 325 17.62 4.68 -0.64
CA CYS A 325 16.19 4.79 -0.32
C CYS A 325 15.69 3.53 0.37
N HIS A 326 16.06 2.35 -0.13
CA HIS A 326 15.72 1.05 0.44
C HIS A 326 16.69 0.69 1.57
N VAL A 327 16.69 1.50 2.65
CA VAL A 327 17.52 1.31 3.83
C VAL A 327 17.27 -0.08 4.43
N THR A 328 18.34 -0.84 4.61
CA THR A 328 18.25 -2.27 4.94
C THR A 328 17.86 -2.53 6.39
N THR A 329 18.15 -1.63 7.31
CA THR A 329 18.02 -1.86 8.76
C THR A 329 17.42 -0.65 9.46
N LEU A 330 16.39 -0.89 10.27
CA LEU A 330 15.75 0.05 11.17
C LEU A 330 15.50 -0.59 12.54
N HIS A 331 15.11 0.23 13.51
CA HIS A 331 14.83 -0.21 14.87
C HIS A 331 13.42 0.21 15.31
N THR A 332 12.79 -0.65 16.10
CA THR A 332 11.52 -0.32 16.74
C THR A 332 11.76 0.30 18.11
N GLN A 333 10.89 1.22 18.53
CA GLN A 333 10.92 1.82 19.85
C GLN A 333 10.71 0.76 20.94
N ALA A 334 11.30 0.96 22.12
CA ALA A 334 11.29 -0.03 23.21
C ALA A 334 9.88 -0.47 23.65
N GLY A 335 8.87 0.41 23.53
CA GLY A 335 7.49 0.13 23.93
C GLY A 335 6.66 -0.66 22.92
N GLY A 336 7.18 -0.95 21.72
CA GLY A 336 6.43 -1.53 20.62
C GLY A 336 5.39 -0.58 20.03
N SER A 337 4.34 -1.13 19.42
CA SER A 337 3.20 -0.38 18.91
C SER A 337 2.04 -0.36 19.91
N THR A 338 0.95 0.30 19.51
CA THR A 338 -0.26 0.44 20.35
C THR A 338 -1.49 0.16 19.47
N LEU A 339 -2.39 -0.65 19.98
CA LEU A 339 -3.70 -0.88 19.38
C LEU A 339 -4.62 0.34 19.54
N LEU A 340 -5.73 0.36 18.82
CA LEU A 340 -6.75 1.43 18.84
C LEU A 340 -7.26 1.76 20.25
N ASN A 341 -7.38 0.78 21.13
CA ASN A 341 -7.83 0.93 22.53
C ASN A 341 -6.71 1.36 23.48
N GLY A 342 -5.49 1.60 22.99
CA GLY A 342 -4.33 1.96 23.80
C GLY A 342 -3.54 0.77 24.37
N THR A 343 -3.96 -0.47 24.11
CA THR A 343 -3.21 -1.68 24.51
C THR A 343 -1.87 -1.72 23.78
N ARG A 344 -0.78 -1.87 24.53
CA ARG A 344 0.56 -1.98 23.96
C ARG A 344 0.85 -3.39 23.48
N LEU A 345 1.59 -3.47 22.38
CA LEU A 345 2.18 -4.69 21.83
C LEU A 345 3.69 -4.70 22.06
N PRO A 346 4.17 -5.05 23.28
CA PRO A 346 5.57 -4.94 23.63
C PRO A 346 6.47 -5.90 22.87
N TRP A 347 5.95 -6.98 22.33
CA TRP A 347 6.69 -7.94 21.47
C TRP A 347 7.25 -7.30 20.19
N LEU A 348 6.66 -6.19 19.76
CA LEU A 348 7.14 -5.39 18.62
C LEU A 348 8.25 -4.40 19.01
N GLY A 349 8.54 -4.27 20.30
CA GLY A 349 9.46 -3.28 20.81
C GLY A 349 10.91 -3.75 20.87
N GLY A 350 11.85 -2.80 20.68
CA GLY A 350 13.30 -3.04 20.80
C GLY A 350 13.84 -4.03 19.78
N GLN A 351 13.18 -4.15 18.62
CA GLN A 351 13.58 -5.09 17.57
C GLN A 351 14.47 -4.40 16.54
N THR A 352 15.46 -5.15 16.03
CA THR A 352 16.13 -4.80 14.77
C THR A 352 15.33 -5.43 13.63
N ILE A 353 14.96 -4.62 12.63
CA ILE A 353 14.12 -5.03 11.51
C ILE A 353 14.80 -4.69 10.19
N HIS A 354 14.47 -5.44 9.14
CA HIS A 354 15.07 -5.28 7.82
C HIS A 354 13.99 -5.03 6.74
N PRO A 355 13.34 -3.83 6.75
CA PRO A 355 12.25 -3.52 5.84
C PRO A 355 12.71 -3.24 4.42
N TYR A 356 13.96 -2.87 4.19
CA TYR A 356 14.45 -2.32 2.93
C TYR A 356 13.62 -1.10 2.50
N SER A 357 13.54 -0.14 3.41
CA SER A 357 12.81 1.12 3.23
C SER A 357 13.29 2.14 4.26
N ASP A 358 13.42 3.39 3.86
CA ASP A 358 13.61 4.54 4.75
C ASP A 358 12.28 5.19 5.16
N PHE A 359 11.16 4.76 4.56
CA PHE A 359 9.81 5.32 4.73
C PHE A 359 9.69 6.81 4.38
N LEU A 360 10.68 7.39 3.70
CA LEU A 360 10.66 8.76 3.24
C LEU A 360 9.90 8.92 1.92
N LEU A 361 9.49 10.13 1.63
CA LEU A 361 8.99 10.54 0.33
C LEU A 361 10.16 10.86 -0.59
N HIS A 362 10.14 10.29 -1.79
CA HIS A 362 11.07 10.58 -2.87
C HIS A 362 10.31 10.99 -4.13
N ASP A 363 10.87 11.95 -4.86
CA ASP A 363 10.39 12.34 -6.18
C ASP A 363 10.73 11.27 -7.20
N MET A 364 9.71 10.56 -7.69
CA MET A 364 9.87 9.45 -8.64
C MET A 364 9.69 9.87 -10.11
N GLY A 365 9.80 11.18 -10.38
CA GLY A 365 9.74 11.72 -11.74
C GLY A 365 8.33 12.09 -12.21
N SER A 366 8.27 12.74 -13.35
CA SER A 366 7.05 13.40 -13.83
C SER A 366 6.29 12.63 -14.90
N GLU A 367 6.78 11.49 -15.38
CA GLU A 367 6.28 10.77 -16.57
C GLU A 367 6.32 11.61 -17.89
N ILE A 368 6.72 12.87 -17.85
CA ILE A 368 6.80 13.73 -19.04
C ILE A 368 7.78 13.17 -20.07
N MET A 369 8.81 12.47 -19.60
CA MET A 369 9.79 11.75 -20.43
C MET A 369 9.41 10.28 -20.67
N GLY A 370 8.19 9.87 -20.31
CA GLY A 370 7.70 8.51 -20.50
C GLY A 370 8.05 7.53 -19.39
N VAL A 371 8.92 7.90 -18.43
CA VAL A 371 9.34 7.06 -17.31
C VAL A 371 9.27 7.86 -16.01
N GLY A 372 8.75 7.23 -14.97
CA GLY A 372 8.55 7.83 -13.65
C GLY A 372 7.19 7.50 -13.07
N LEU A 373 6.93 7.97 -11.86
CA LEU A 373 5.69 7.71 -11.16
C LEU A 373 5.08 9.03 -10.68
N ASN A 374 4.13 9.54 -11.43
CA ASN A 374 3.39 10.74 -11.06
C ASN A 374 1.89 10.49 -11.28
N ASP A 375 1.10 10.54 -10.21
CA ASP A 375 -0.34 10.41 -10.27
C ASP A 375 -1.08 11.77 -10.19
N ASN A 376 -0.34 12.87 -10.08
CA ASN A 376 -0.83 14.24 -9.86
C ASN A 376 -1.69 14.40 -8.58
N TYR A 377 -1.85 13.34 -7.78
CA TYR A 377 -2.69 13.34 -6.61
C TYR A 377 -1.87 13.73 -5.35
N VAL A 378 -2.31 14.78 -4.67
CA VAL A 378 -1.68 15.30 -3.46
C VAL A 378 -2.26 14.63 -2.22
N SER A 379 -1.40 14.13 -1.31
CA SER A 379 -1.81 13.54 -0.02
C SER A 379 -1.00 14.16 1.13
N GLY A 380 -1.64 14.97 1.96
CA GLY A 380 -0.93 15.75 2.96
C GLY A 380 0.07 16.69 2.29
N LEU A 381 1.34 16.59 2.64
CA LEU A 381 2.42 17.35 2.02
C LEU A 381 3.05 16.63 0.80
N ALA A 382 2.68 15.37 0.55
CA ALA A 382 3.22 14.61 -0.57
C ALA A 382 2.61 15.06 -1.89
N ARG A 383 3.46 15.40 -2.85
CA ARG A 383 3.07 15.80 -4.21
C ARG A 383 2.70 14.58 -5.05
N GLY A 384 2.16 14.80 -6.25
CA GLY A 384 1.78 13.74 -7.17
C GLY A 384 2.92 12.79 -7.54
N ASN A 385 4.12 13.32 -7.73
CA ASN A 385 5.34 12.59 -8.07
C ASN A 385 6.12 12.05 -6.86
N GLU A 386 5.70 12.36 -5.64
CA GLU A 386 6.39 11.89 -4.43
C GLU A 386 5.71 10.63 -3.88
N TRP A 387 6.52 9.62 -3.58
CA TRP A 387 6.09 8.32 -3.10
C TRP A 387 6.94 7.87 -1.92
N ARG A 388 6.27 7.25 -0.94
CA ARG A 388 6.97 6.61 0.17
C ARG A 388 7.71 5.37 -0.33
N THR A 389 8.97 5.22 0.04
CA THR A 389 9.72 3.98 -0.23
C THR A 389 8.97 2.79 0.37
N THR A 390 8.50 1.89 -0.50
CA THR A 390 7.74 0.72 -0.08
C THR A 390 8.66 -0.33 0.52
N PRO A 391 8.34 -0.92 1.71
CA PRO A 391 9.09 -2.04 2.25
C PRO A 391 9.16 -3.23 1.30
N LEU A 392 10.34 -3.84 1.19
CA LEU A 392 10.57 -4.96 0.29
C LEU A 392 10.51 -6.33 0.98
N TRP A 393 10.38 -6.39 2.32
CA TRP A 393 10.25 -7.66 3.02
C TRP A 393 9.09 -8.50 2.45
N GLY A 394 9.35 -9.81 2.31
CA GLY A 394 8.37 -10.75 1.76
C GLY A 394 8.09 -10.61 0.25
N ILE A 395 8.62 -9.61 -0.46
CA ILE A 395 8.28 -9.35 -1.88
C ILE A 395 8.45 -10.56 -2.79
N GLY A 396 9.46 -11.38 -2.55
CA GLY A 396 9.72 -12.60 -3.32
C GLY A 396 8.69 -13.73 -3.12
N LEU A 397 7.72 -13.57 -2.22
CA LEU A 397 6.63 -14.53 -2.02
C LEU A 397 5.31 -14.08 -2.66
N GLN A 398 5.25 -12.88 -3.24
CA GLN A 398 4.00 -12.33 -3.76
C GLN A 398 3.34 -13.24 -4.80
N GLU A 399 4.10 -13.81 -5.72
CA GLU A 399 3.54 -14.75 -6.69
C GLU A 399 2.95 -16.01 -6.02
N LYS A 400 3.64 -16.53 -5.01
CA LYS A 400 3.17 -17.72 -4.29
C LYS A 400 1.92 -17.44 -3.45
N VAL A 401 1.83 -16.27 -2.82
CA VAL A 401 0.72 -15.89 -1.95
C VAL A 401 -0.46 -15.37 -2.75
N ASN A 402 -0.21 -14.49 -3.72
CA ASN A 402 -1.26 -13.76 -4.44
C ASN A 402 -1.47 -14.23 -5.89
N GLY A 403 -0.61 -15.11 -6.42
CA GLY A 403 -0.72 -15.65 -7.78
C GLY A 403 -0.31 -14.68 -8.88
N HIS A 404 0.39 -13.59 -8.55
CA HIS A 404 0.84 -12.59 -9.52
C HIS A 404 2.06 -11.79 -9.03
N THR A 405 2.71 -11.09 -9.96
CA THR A 405 3.88 -10.24 -9.73
C THR A 405 3.67 -8.79 -10.17
N TYR A 406 2.46 -8.26 -10.03
CA TYR A 406 2.18 -6.85 -10.33
C TYR A 406 2.67 -5.96 -9.18
N PHE A 407 3.53 -4.99 -9.49
CA PHE A 407 4.18 -4.09 -8.55
C PHE A 407 3.81 -2.63 -8.81
N LEU A 408 4.36 -1.73 -7.98
CA LEU A 408 4.09 -0.30 -7.91
C LEU A 408 2.67 0.01 -7.40
N HIS A 409 2.32 1.30 -7.37
CA HIS A 409 1.08 1.75 -6.74
C HIS A 409 -0.20 1.32 -7.47
N ASP A 410 -0.12 1.12 -8.77
CA ASP A 410 -1.24 0.80 -9.66
C ASP A 410 -1.08 -0.54 -10.41
N GLY A 411 -0.03 -1.30 -10.09
CA GLY A 411 0.21 -2.60 -10.70
C GLY A 411 0.77 -2.55 -12.12
N ARG A 412 1.25 -1.39 -12.59
CA ARG A 412 1.78 -1.23 -13.96
C ARG A 412 3.02 -2.08 -14.26
N ALA A 413 3.82 -2.40 -13.27
CA ALA A 413 4.98 -3.25 -13.42
C ALA A 413 4.61 -4.72 -13.23
N ARG A 414 4.81 -5.56 -14.25
CA ARG A 414 4.44 -6.97 -14.28
C ARG A 414 5.49 -7.88 -13.61
N ASN A 415 6.67 -7.36 -13.35
CA ASN A 415 7.79 -8.05 -12.72
C ASN A 415 8.75 -7.05 -12.05
N LEU A 416 9.77 -7.53 -11.35
CA LEU A 416 10.73 -6.69 -10.64
C LEU A 416 11.58 -5.84 -11.59
N THR A 417 11.96 -6.36 -12.76
CA THR A 417 12.71 -5.60 -13.76
C THR A 417 11.91 -4.38 -14.20
N GLU A 418 10.64 -4.55 -14.56
CA GLU A 418 9.78 -3.41 -14.92
C GLU A 418 9.60 -2.44 -13.75
N ALA A 419 9.47 -2.95 -12.52
CA ALA A 419 9.36 -2.09 -11.34
C ALA A 419 10.61 -1.20 -11.19
N ILE A 420 11.81 -1.76 -11.35
CA ILE A 420 13.07 -1.00 -11.33
C ILE A 420 13.12 -0.01 -12.50
N MET A 421 12.74 -0.45 -13.69
CA MET A 421 12.83 0.39 -14.91
C MET A 421 11.79 1.52 -14.92
N TRP A 422 10.74 1.47 -14.08
CA TRP A 422 9.82 2.59 -13.85
C TRP A 422 10.37 3.66 -12.90
N HIS A 423 11.49 3.43 -12.21
CA HIS A 423 12.10 4.43 -11.35
C HIS A 423 12.58 5.62 -12.19
N GLY A 424 12.05 6.80 -11.90
CA GLY A 424 12.47 8.08 -12.46
C GLY A 424 12.88 9.05 -11.34
N GLY A 425 13.10 10.31 -11.66
CA GLY A 425 13.46 11.33 -10.69
C GLY A 425 14.64 10.92 -9.80
N GLU A 426 14.44 10.85 -8.49
CA GLU A 426 15.47 10.44 -7.53
C GLU A 426 15.93 8.98 -7.72
N GLY A 427 15.09 8.10 -8.29
CA GLY A 427 15.46 6.73 -8.63
C GLY A 427 16.23 6.56 -9.94
N GLU A 428 16.37 7.61 -10.76
CA GLU A 428 16.94 7.54 -12.11
C GLU A 428 18.39 7.04 -12.11
N ALA A 429 19.21 7.53 -11.19
CA ALA A 429 20.63 7.13 -11.11
C ALA A 429 20.78 5.64 -10.79
N SER A 430 20.02 5.14 -9.81
CA SER A 430 20.01 3.72 -9.42
C SER A 430 19.50 2.82 -10.55
N LYS A 431 18.44 3.21 -11.23
CA LYS A 431 17.93 2.52 -12.43
C LYS A 431 19.01 2.42 -13.51
N ASN A 432 19.72 3.52 -13.78
CA ASN A 432 20.77 3.54 -14.82
C ASN A 432 21.96 2.65 -14.44
N LEU A 433 22.32 2.56 -13.16
CA LEU A 433 23.35 1.61 -12.70
C LEU A 433 22.89 0.17 -12.87
N PHE A 434 21.64 -0.15 -12.48
CA PHE A 434 21.05 -1.46 -12.73
C PHE A 434 21.04 -1.82 -14.21
N LYS A 435 20.69 -0.89 -15.08
CA LYS A 435 20.64 -1.07 -16.55
C LYS A 435 21.99 -1.45 -17.18
N GLN A 436 23.10 -1.12 -16.51
CA GLN A 436 24.46 -1.44 -16.99
C GLN A 436 24.93 -2.82 -16.55
N MET A 437 24.21 -3.51 -15.66
CA MET A 437 24.56 -4.85 -15.22
C MET A 437 24.37 -5.86 -16.34
N SER A 438 25.16 -6.92 -16.31
CA SER A 438 24.96 -8.06 -17.19
C SER A 438 23.66 -8.79 -16.83
N LYS A 439 23.20 -9.65 -17.72
CA LYS A 439 21.99 -10.48 -17.48
C LYS A 439 22.14 -11.39 -16.27
N GLU A 440 23.34 -11.93 -16.04
CA GLU A 440 23.63 -12.79 -14.88
C GLU A 440 23.59 -12.01 -13.55
N GLU A 441 24.04 -10.75 -13.55
CA GLU A 441 23.99 -9.85 -12.40
C GLU A 441 22.57 -9.40 -12.09
#